data_288acb55f3d8c7a74d458589c1cd8150
#
_entry.id   288acb55f3d8c7a74d458589c1cd8150
#
_cell.length_a   1.000
_cell.length_b   1.000
_cell.length_c   1.000
_cell.angle_alpha   90.00
_cell.angle_beta   90.00
_cell.angle_gamma   90.00
#
_symmetry.space_group_name_H-M   'P 1'
#
loop_
_entity.id
_entity.type
_entity.pdbx_description
1 polymer ?
#
loop_
_entity_poly.entity_id
_entity_poly.type
_entity_poly.pdbx_seq_one_letter_code
_entity_poly.pdbx_strand_id
1 'polypeptide(L)'
;MLCAGVSLIATSCSGWLDREPSNATPTDEALNSVDLLDPMITGLFDNLQGSSNSTSYYAASFIVFGDVRGDDVQATQPAMRTSPLYEMRYGRSNCPNMWAKPYSVIRSANRLLQACDNLHKKVTLDADKALLSNARAQALAVRALAHFDLARIYALPYSQTNGETMGFLWLLKL
;
A
#
# COMPACT_ATOMS: atom_id res chain seq x y z
N MET A 1 -17.08 -47.10 -46.44
CA MET A 1 -17.70 -46.04 -45.63
C MET A 1 -16.58 -45.15 -45.08
N LEU A 2 -16.38 -43.98 -45.71
CA LEU A 2 -15.38 -43.00 -45.30
C LEU A 2 -16.06 -42.05 -44.27
N CYS A 3 -15.60 -42.03 -43.02
CA CYS A 3 -15.94 -41.01 -42.06
C CYS A 3 -15.00 -39.81 -42.23
N ALA A 4 -15.48 -38.76 -42.88
CA ALA A 4 -14.78 -37.48 -42.94
C ALA A 4 -14.93 -36.74 -41.58
N GLY A 5 -13.84 -36.70 -40.84
CA GLY A 5 -13.75 -35.90 -39.61
C GLY A 5 -13.66 -34.42 -39.96
N VAL A 6 -14.71 -33.66 -39.63
CA VAL A 6 -14.70 -32.20 -39.71
C VAL A 6 -13.93 -31.65 -38.48
N SER A 7 -12.67 -31.24 -38.69
CA SER A 7 -11.90 -30.51 -37.71
C SER A 7 -12.42 -29.09 -37.61
N LEU A 8 -13.21 -28.80 -36.60
CA LEU A 8 -13.58 -27.45 -36.20
C LEU A 8 -12.33 -26.72 -35.70
N ILE A 9 -11.73 -25.89 -36.55
CA ILE A 9 -10.68 -24.96 -36.17
C ILE A 9 -11.36 -23.83 -35.36
N ALA A 10 -11.35 -23.93 -34.04
CA ALA A 10 -11.73 -22.85 -33.16
C ALA A 10 -10.66 -21.77 -33.26
N THR A 11 -10.85 -20.80 -34.15
CA THR A 11 -10.06 -19.56 -34.14
C THR A 11 -10.47 -18.76 -32.89
N SER A 12 -9.72 -18.93 -31.82
CA SER A 12 -9.84 -18.10 -30.62
C SER A 12 -9.39 -16.65 -30.97
N CYS A 13 -10.34 -15.72 -31.01
CA CYS A 13 -10.04 -14.31 -31.12
C CYS A 13 -9.43 -13.84 -29.80
N SER A 14 -8.11 -13.88 -29.70
CA SER A 14 -7.38 -13.53 -28.48
C SER A 14 -7.47 -12.07 -28.06
N GLY A 15 -7.87 -11.13 -28.92
CA GLY A 15 -7.94 -9.71 -28.61
C GLY A 15 -9.33 -9.19 -28.19
N TRP A 16 -10.39 -9.99 -28.30
CA TRP A 16 -11.76 -9.48 -28.01
C TRP A 16 -12.08 -9.43 -26.52
N LEU A 17 -11.40 -10.25 -25.70
CA LEU A 17 -11.55 -10.30 -24.25
C LEU A 17 -10.59 -9.38 -23.51
N ASP A 18 -9.51 -8.91 -24.16
CA ASP A 18 -8.54 -7.98 -23.58
C ASP A 18 -9.08 -6.53 -23.72
N ARG A 19 -10.07 -6.21 -22.92
CA ARG A 19 -10.55 -4.82 -22.78
C ARG A 19 -9.87 -4.16 -21.60
N GLU A 20 -9.14 -3.09 -21.88
CA GLU A 20 -8.62 -2.23 -20.83
C GLU A 20 -9.79 -1.56 -20.07
N PRO A 21 -9.72 -1.47 -18.74
CA PRO A 21 -10.74 -0.78 -17.95
C PRO A 21 -10.82 0.69 -18.37
N SER A 22 -12.02 1.18 -18.69
CA SER A 22 -12.22 2.57 -19.09
C SER A 22 -12.02 3.60 -17.97
N ASN A 23 -11.91 3.12 -16.72
CA ASN A 23 -11.77 3.94 -15.52
C ASN A 23 -10.43 3.73 -14.79
N ALA A 24 -9.47 3.08 -15.43
CA ALA A 24 -8.14 2.83 -14.87
C ALA A 24 -7.07 2.94 -15.96
N THR A 25 -5.96 3.55 -15.63
CA THR A 25 -4.79 3.60 -16.51
C THR A 25 -4.05 2.27 -16.46
N PRO A 26 -3.67 1.69 -17.60
CA PRO A 26 -2.84 0.48 -17.62
C PRO A 26 -1.55 0.67 -16.82
N THR A 27 -1.13 -0.36 -16.12
CA THR A 27 0.05 -0.29 -15.24
C THR A 27 1.32 0.08 -16.03
N ASP A 28 1.48 -0.45 -17.23
CA ASP A 28 2.65 -0.17 -18.07
C ASP A 28 2.69 1.28 -18.54
N GLU A 29 1.55 1.89 -18.83
CA GLU A 29 1.46 3.31 -19.15
C GLU A 29 1.79 4.16 -17.93
N ALA A 30 1.19 3.86 -16.77
CA ALA A 30 1.43 4.58 -15.52
C ALA A 30 2.91 4.56 -15.10
N LEU A 31 3.60 3.45 -15.32
CA LEU A 31 5.02 3.30 -14.98
C LEU A 31 5.99 3.95 -15.98
N ASN A 32 5.49 4.48 -17.12
CA ASN A 32 6.32 5.02 -18.19
C ASN A 32 5.91 6.44 -18.64
N SER A 33 5.00 7.11 -17.95
CA SER A 33 4.55 8.47 -18.24
C SER A 33 4.92 9.44 -17.13
N VAL A 34 5.53 10.57 -17.49
CA VAL A 34 5.85 11.67 -16.55
C VAL A 34 4.58 12.32 -16.02
N ASP A 35 3.56 12.49 -16.87
CA ASP A 35 2.29 13.13 -16.52
C ASP A 35 1.51 12.38 -15.44
N LEU A 36 1.82 11.10 -15.25
CA LEU A 36 1.16 10.27 -14.24
C LEU A 36 1.90 10.24 -12.89
N LEU A 37 3.06 10.88 -12.77
CA LEU A 37 3.79 10.95 -11.48
C LEU A 37 2.98 11.68 -10.40
N ASP A 38 2.39 12.83 -10.69
CA ASP A 38 1.57 13.59 -9.74
C ASP A 38 0.31 12.84 -9.30
N PRO A 39 -0.49 12.24 -10.20
CA PRO A 39 -1.55 11.32 -9.82
C PRO A 39 -1.07 10.14 -8.96
N MET A 40 0.10 9.57 -9.24
CA MET A 40 0.66 8.47 -8.43
C MET A 40 1.07 8.93 -7.04
N ILE A 41 1.65 10.14 -6.90
CA ILE A 41 1.97 10.77 -5.61
C ILE A 41 0.67 10.98 -4.82
N THR A 42 -0.34 11.57 -5.45
CA THR A 42 -1.65 11.81 -4.82
C THR A 42 -2.26 10.48 -4.34
N GLY A 43 -2.28 9.46 -5.18
CA GLY A 43 -2.76 8.12 -4.82
C GLY A 43 -1.96 7.45 -3.70
N LEU A 44 -0.65 7.73 -3.58
CA LEU A 44 0.17 7.26 -2.48
C LEU A 44 -0.27 7.87 -1.14
N PHE A 45 -0.52 9.18 -1.11
CA PHE A 45 -0.98 9.87 0.10
C PHE A 45 -2.45 9.54 0.44
N ASP A 46 -3.31 9.37 -0.56
CA ASP A 46 -4.67 8.86 -0.35
C ASP A 46 -4.66 7.47 0.29
N ASN A 47 -3.78 6.58 -0.18
CA ASN A 47 -3.61 5.26 0.42
C ASN A 47 -3.03 5.34 1.84
N LEU A 48 -2.11 6.27 2.12
CA LEU A 48 -1.56 6.53 3.46
C LEU A 48 -2.66 7.03 4.40
N GLN A 49 -3.46 7.98 3.99
CA GLN A 49 -4.60 8.48 4.75
C GLN A 49 -5.62 7.35 4.97
N GLY A 50 -6.00 6.67 3.91
CA GLY A 50 -7.05 5.66 3.89
C GLY A 50 -8.46 6.27 3.94
N SER A 51 -9.45 5.51 3.52
CA SER A 51 -10.85 5.94 3.58
C SER A 51 -11.37 5.99 5.02
N SER A 52 -12.37 6.83 5.26
CA SER A 52 -12.96 7.17 6.58
C SER A 52 -13.58 6.01 7.37
N ASN A 53 -13.51 4.79 6.87
CA ASN A 53 -14.05 3.60 7.51
C ASN A 53 -13.02 2.90 8.41
N SER A 54 -13.44 1.85 9.10
CA SER A 54 -12.65 1.04 10.05
C SER A 54 -11.30 0.50 9.51
N THR A 55 -11.02 0.71 8.22
CA THR A 55 -9.81 0.30 7.53
C THR A 55 -8.86 1.45 7.20
N SER A 56 -9.16 2.68 7.63
CA SER A 56 -8.28 3.83 7.44
C SER A 56 -6.96 3.64 8.20
N TYR A 57 -5.88 4.17 7.64
CA TYR A 57 -4.58 4.11 8.29
C TYR A 57 -4.36 5.37 9.13
N TYR A 58 -3.83 6.43 8.55
CA TYR A 58 -3.58 7.68 9.27
C TYR A 58 -4.84 8.52 9.54
N ALA A 59 -5.95 8.30 8.81
CA ALA A 59 -7.17 9.06 9.08
C ALA A 59 -7.83 8.73 10.43
N ALA A 60 -7.68 7.50 10.94
CA ALA A 60 -8.28 7.15 12.22
C ALA A 60 -7.59 5.97 12.93
N SER A 61 -7.48 4.82 12.26
CA SER A 61 -7.16 3.54 12.94
C SER A 61 -5.82 3.54 13.64
N PHE A 62 -4.81 4.18 13.05
CA PHE A 62 -3.46 4.22 13.61
C PHE A 62 -3.40 5.10 14.87
N ILE A 63 -4.04 6.28 14.83
CA ILE A 63 -4.12 7.21 15.97
C ILE A 63 -4.92 6.55 17.10
N VAL A 64 -6.12 6.06 16.77
CA VAL A 64 -6.99 5.39 17.76
C VAL A 64 -6.31 4.18 18.40
N PHE A 65 -5.53 3.41 17.61
CA PHE A 65 -4.80 2.26 18.15
C PHE A 65 -3.75 2.66 19.18
N GLY A 66 -3.08 3.78 18.99
CA GLY A 66 -2.11 4.33 19.94
C GLY A 66 -2.78 4.93 21.18
N ASP A 67 -3.64 5.91 20.95
CA ASP A 67 -4.17 6.78 22.00
C ASP A 67 -5.14 6.08 22.96
N VAL A 68 -6.02 5.23 22.43
CA VAL A 68 -7.03 4.52 23.26
C VAL A 68 -6.41 3.50 24.23
N ARG A 69 -5.17 3.10 23.98
CA ARG A 69 -4.40 2.19 24.85
C ARG A 69 -3.57 2.92 25.90
N GLY A 70 -3.48 4.25 25.78
CA GLY A 70 -2.79 5.10 26.74
C GLY A 70 -3.66 5.47 27.94
N ASP A 71 -3.07 6.19 28.88
CA ASP A 71 -3.72 6.62 30.12
C ASP A 71 -4.56 7.89 29.96
N ASP A 72 -4.39 8.60 28.84
CA ASP A 72 -5.01 9.92 28.62
C ASP A 72 -6.45 9.84 28.08
N VAL A 73 -6.91 8.65 27.69
CA VAL A 73 -8.22 8.44 27.06
C VAL A 73 -9.03 7.40 27.82
N GLN A 74 -10.30 7.72 28.08
CA GLN A 74 -11.23 6.82 28.74
C GLN A 74 -12.42 6.48 27.83
N ALA A 75 -12.83 5.21 27.81
CA ALA A 75 -14.07 4.81 27.16
C ALA A 75 -15.29 5.35 27.96
N THR A 76 -16.17 6.09 27.28
CA THR A 76 -17.34 6.72 27.91
C THR A 76 -18.52 5.75 28.06
N GLN A 77 -18.57 4.70 27.26
CA GLN A 77 -19.65 3.70 27.27
C GLN A 77 -19.10 2.29 27.04
N PRO A 78 -19.69 1.26 27.66
CA PRO A 78 -19.36 -0.13 27.35
C PRO A 78 -19.80 -0.48 25.92
N ALA A 79 -19.10 -1.45 25.30
CA ALA A 79 -19.40 -1.97 23.97
C ALA A 79 -19.21 -1.01 22.79
N MET A 80 -18.42 0.05 22.95
CA MET A 80 -17.95 0.85 21.82
C MET A 80 -16.98 0.04 20.95
N ARG A 81 -16.85 0.42 19.67
CA ARG A 81 -15.89 -0.21 18.73
C ARG A 81 -14.44 -0.22 19.26
N THR A 82 -14.09 0.75 20.07
CA THR A 82 -12.76 0.90 20.68
C THR A 82 -12.63 0.22 22.05
N SER A 83 -13.71 -0.26 22.65
CA SER A 83 -13.69 -0.88 23.98
C SER A 83 -12.68 -2.04 24.11
N PRO A 84 -12.54 -2.94 23.12
CA PRO A 84 -11.53 -4.00 23.20
C PRO A 84 -10.10 -3.47 23.26
N LEU A 85 -9.83 -2.30 22.64
CA LEU A 85 -8.51 -1.64 22.68
C LEU A 85 -8.29 -1.00 24.04
N TYR A 86 -9.27 -0.27 24.54
CA TYR A 86 -9.24 0.38 25.85
C TYR A 86 -9.08 -0.62 27.00
N GLU A 87 -9.82 -1.71 26.94
CA GLU A 87 -9.80 -2.77 27.96
C GLU A 87 -8.64 -3.75 27.75
N MET A 88 -7.78 -3.54 26.76
CA MET A 88 -6.68 -4.42 26.34
C MET A 88 -7.11 -5.90 26.14
N ARG A 89 -8.37 -6.11 25.78
CA ARG A 89 -8.93 -7.44 25.46
C ARG A 89 -8.71 -7.78 24.00
N TYR A 90 -7.49 -8.20 23.65
CA TYR A 90 -7.14 -8.57 22.28
C TYR A 90 -7.41 -10.03 22.01
N GLY A 91 -8.10 -10.27 20.90
CA GLY A 91 -8.30 -11.59 20.34
C GLY A 91 -8.17 -11.54 18.81
N ARG A 92 -8.16 -12.70 18.20
CA ARG A 92 -8.02 -12.82 16.73
C ARG A 92 -9.11 -12.04 15.96
N SER A 93 -10.32 -11.89 16.52
CA SER A 93 -11.47 -11.25 15.89
C SER A 93 -11.58 -9.74 16.16
N ASN A 94 -10.93 -9.23 17.20
CA ASN A 94 -11.08 -7.84 17.64
C ASN A 94 -9.78 -7.03 17.68
N CYS A 95 -8.66 -7.64 17.33
CA CYS A 95 -7.40 -6.90 17.13
C CYS A 95 -7.50 -6.09 15.83
N PRO A 96 -7.23 -4.79 15.85
CA PRO A 96 -7.20 -3.99 14.63
C PRO A 96 -6.17 -4.53 13.65
N ASN A 97 -6.58 -4.63 12.38
CA ASN A 97 -5.67 -5.06 11.33
C ASN A 97 -4.76 -3.90 10.92
N MET A 98 -3.70 -3.71 11.68
CA MET A 98 -2.66 -2.71 11.38
C MET A 98 -1.55 -3.27 10.47
N TRP A 99 -1.68 -4.52 9.99
CA TRP A 99 -0.70 -5.17 9.13
C TRP A 99 -0.90 -4.85 7.64
N ALA A 100 -2.10 -5.06 7.14
CA ALA A 100 -2.38 -4.99 5.70
C ALA A 100 -2.23 -3.59 5.10
N LYS A 101 -2.63 -2.55 5.84
CA LYS A 101 -2.61 -1.16 5.33
C LYS A 101 -1.20 -0.61 5.13
N PRO A 102 -0.27 -0.69 6.07
CA PRO A 102 1.12 -0.28 5.82
C PRO A 102 1.74 -1.00 4.62
N TYR A 103 1.49 -2.30 4.45
CA TYR A 103 1.99 -3.02 3.28
C TYR A 103 1.33 -2.59 1.96
N SER A 104 0.06 -2.18 1.98
CA SER A 104 -0.58 -1.55 0.82
C SER A 104 0.12 -0.23 0.44
N VAL A 105 0.44 0.60 1.43
CA VAL A 105 1.18 1.86 1.23
C VAL A 105 2.60 1.59 0.70
N ILE A 106 3.31 0.62 1.28
CA ILE A 106 4.65 0.21 0.81
C ILE A 106 4.60 -0.24 -0.65
N ARG A 107 3.57 -0.99 -1.04
CA ARG A 107 3.37 -1.41 -2.43
C ARG A 107 3.15 -0.21 -3.37
N SER A 108 2.32 0.75 -2.97
CA SER A 108 2.11 1.99 -3.75
C SER A 108 3.41 2.79 -3.88
N ALA A 109 4.17 2.92 -2.80
CA ALA A 109 5.47 3.59 -2.82
C ALA A 109 6.47 2.87 -3.74
N ASN A 110 6.52 1.53 -3.70
CA ASN A 110 7.40 0.75 -4.58
C ASN A 110 7.03 0.92 -6.07
N ARG A 111 5.73 1.00 -6.41
CA ARG A 111 5.30 1.28 -7.79
C ARG A 111 5.72 2.67 -8.25
N LEU A 112 5.60 3.68 -7.39
CA LEU A 112 6.07 5.03 -7.71
C LEU A 112 7.59 5.07 -7.90
N LEU A 113 8.35 4.34 -7.07
CA LEU A 113 9.80 4.21 -7.23
C LEU A 113 10.17 3.49 -8.54
N GLN A 114 9.43 2.46 -8.92
CA GLN A 114 9.61 1.78 -10.20
C GLN A 114 9.36 2.72 -11.39
N ALA A 115 8.30 3.54 -11.35
CA ALA A 115 8.06 4.57 -12.36
C ALA A 115 9.24 5.56 -12.45
N CYS A 116 9.74 6.01 -11.28
CA CYS A 116 10.91 6.88 -11.24
C CYS A 116 12.16 6.23 -11.87
N ASP A 117 12.40 4.94 -11.62
CA ASP A 117 13.54 4.22 -12.18
C ASP A 117 13.40 4.04 -13.72
N ASN A 118 12.19 3.77 -14.21
CA ASN A 118 11.88 3.66 -15.63
C ASN A 118 12.07 4.98 -16.39
N LEU A 119 11.68 6.09 -15.75
CA LEU A 119 11.72 7.41 -16.35
C LEU A 119 13.09 8.09 -16.26
N HIS A 120 13.91 7.73 -15.28
CA HIS A 120 15.18 8.39 -14.99
C HIS A 120 16.11 8.55 -16.21
N LYS A 121 16.13 7.55 -17.10
CA LYS A 121 16.96 7.57 -18.32
C LYS A 121 16.28 8.23 -19.52
N LYS A 122 14.98 8.49 -19.45
CA LYS A 122 14.17 9.02 -20.56
C LYS A 122 13.95 10.53 -20.45
N VAL A 123 14.00 11.04 -19.23
CA VAL A 123 13.69 12.45 -18.94
C VAL A 123 14.89 13.33 -19.26
N THR A 124 14.69 14.35 -20.10
CA THR A 124 15.70 15.31 -20.52
C THR A 124 15.46 16.71 -19.96
N LEU A 125 14.20 17.12 -19.82
CA LEU A 125 13.82 18.44 -19.32
C LEU A 125 14.11 18.58 -17.82
N ASP A 126 14.61 19.72 -17.40
CA ASP A 126 14.98 19.94 -16.00
C ASP A 126 13.75 20.01 -15.07
N ALA A 127 12.61 20.49 -15.55
CA ALA A 127 11.35 20.47 -14.83
C ALA A 127 10.91 19.03 -14.51
N ASP A 128 11.00 18.13 -15.49
CA ASP A 128 10.63 16.72 -15.33
C ASP A 128 11.59 15.99 -14.40
N LYS A 129 12.90 16.33 -14.47
CA LYS A 129 13.89 15.78 -13.52
C LYS A 129 13.61 16.21 -12.07
N ALA A 130 13.18 17.48 -11.89
CA ALA A 130 12.79 17.98 -10.58
C ALA A 130 11.56 17.26 -10.05
N LEU A 131 10.53 17.07 -10.89
CA LEU A 131 9.31 16.32 -10.53
C LEU A 131 9.68 14.88 -10.16
N LEU A 132 10.50 14.22 -10.97
CA LEU A 132 10.94 12.85 -10.72
C LEU A 132 11.71 12.70 -9.39
N SER A 133 12.60 13.65 -9.11
CA SER A 133 13.37 13.68 -7.85
C SER A 133 12.45 13.86 -6.65
N ASN A 134 11.48 14.75 -6.77
CA ASN A 134 10.46 15.00 -5.74
C ASN A 134 9.58 13.76 -5.51
N ALA A 135 9.07 13.14 -6.58
CA ALA A 135 8.29 11.91 -6.51
C ALA A 135 9.06 10.79 -5.80
N ARG A 136 10.33 10.61 -6.15
CA ARG A 136 11.22 9.62 -5.53
C ARG A 136 11.43 9.88 -4.04
N ALA A 137 11.67 11.14 -3.66
CA ALA A 137 11.87 11.52 -2.26
C ALA A 137 10.62 11.24 -1.42
N GLN A 138 9.44 11.63 -1.91
CA GLN A 138 8.17 11.38 -1.24
C GLN A 138 7.88 9.87 -1.09
N ALA A 139 8.09 9.09 -2.15
CA ALA A 139 7.91 7.64 -2.10
C ALA A 139 8.83 6.97 -1.07
N LEU A 140 10.08 7.38 -1.00
CA LEU A 140 11.05 6.86 -0.01
C LEU A 140 10.65 7.24 1.42
N ALA A 141 10.22 8.49 1.65
CA ALA A 141 9.78 8.96 2.96
C ALA A 141 8.55 8.20 3.46
N VAL A 142 7.52 8.08 2.61
CA VAL A 142 6.29 7.35 2.96
C VAL A 142 6.56 5.86 3.17
N ARG A 143 7.43 5.25 2.35
CA ARG A 143 7.83 3.86 2.52
C ARG A 143 8.56 3.64 3.85
N ALA A 144 9.48 4.53 4.21
CA ALA A 144 10.19 4.47 5.48
C ALA A 144 9.24 4.61 6.66
N LEU A 145 8.28 5.55 6.59
CA LEU A 145 7.26 5.75 7.62
C LEU A 145 6.42 4.47 7.81
N ALA A 146 5.93 3.87 6.75
CA ALA A 146 5.12 2.65 6.83
C ALA A 146 5.90 1.46 7.42
N HIS A 147 7.18 1.30 7.09
CA HIS A 147 8.04 0.29 7.72
C HIS A 147 8.30 0.59 9.19
N PHE A 148 8.51 1.86 9.55
CA PHE A 148 8.69 2.26 10.92
C PHE A 148 7.45 1.95 11.77
N ASP A 149 6.26 2.20 11.25
CA ASP A 149 5.01 1.88 11.93
C ASP A 149 4.82 0.38 12.14
N LEU A 150 5.15 -0.43 11.13
CA LEU A 150 5.16 -1.89 11.29
C LEU A 150 6.15 -2.33 12.38
N ALA A 151 7.34 -1.73 12.42
CA ALA A 151 8.33 -2.04 13.44
C ALA A 151 7.82 -1.68 14.84
N ARG A 152 7.22 -0.48 15.02
CA ARG A 152 6.69 -0.05 16.32
C ARG A 152 5.57 -0.94 16.85
N ILE A 153 4.76 -1.52 15.96
CA ILE A 153 3.59 -2.33 16.36
C ILE A 153 3.95 -3.80 16.53
N TYR A 154 4.80 -4.35 15.67
CA TYR A 154 4.99 -5.80 15.54
C TYR A 154 6.39 -6.29 15.89
N ALA A 155 7.39 -5.41 15.96
CA ALA A 155 8.73 -5.82 16.39
C ALA A 155 8.84 -5.79 17.91
N LEU A 156 9.71 -6.64 18.44
CA LEU A 156 10.08 -6.56 19.85
C LEU A 156 10.97 -5.34 20.09
N PRO A 157 10.87 -4.70 21.27
CA PRO A 157 11.73 -3.58 21.62
C PRO A 157 13.22 -3.97 21.56
N TYR A 158 14.05 -3.05 21.08
CA TYR A 158 15.50 -3.25 21.00
C TYR A 158 16.11 -3.65 22.36
N SER A 159 15.60 -3.07 23.44
CA SER A 159 16.04 -3.38 24.82
C SER A 159 15.85 -4.84 25.24
N GLN A 160 14.97 -5.58 24.57
CA GLN A 160 14.72 -6.99 24.88
C GLN A 160 15.53 -7.95 24.01
N THR A 161 16.01 -7.51 22.86
CA THR A 161 16.56 -8.41 21.84
C THR A 161 17.90 -7.98 21.29
N ASN A 162 18.40 -6.79 21.65
CA ASN A 162 19.56 -6.16 21.03
C ASN A 162 19.50 -6.11 19.48
N GLY A 163 18.27 -6.12 18.93
CA GLY A 163 18.06 -6.11 17.48
C GLY A 163 18.24 -7.46 16.78
N GLU A 164 18.42 -8.55 17.50
CA GLU A 164 18.70 -9.89 16.91
C GLU A 164 17.45 -10.63 16.44
N THR A 165 16.24 -10.13 16.73
CA THR A 165 14.99 -10.78 16.29
C THR A 165 14.45 -10.22 15.00
N MET A 166 13.90 -11.11 14.16
CA MET A 166 13.11 -10.68 13.00
C MET A 166 11.81 -10.02 13.45
N GLY A 167 11.68 -8.71 13.25
CA GLY A 167 10.50 -7.97 13.65
C GLY A 167 9.35 -8.05 12.67
N PHE A 168 9.62 -7.90 11.37
CA PHE A 168 8.62 -7.87 10.30
C PHE A 168 9.25 -8.10 8.92
N LEU A 169 8.42 -8.40 7.92
CA LEU A 169 8.88 -8.64 6.56
C LEU A 169 9.28 -7.33 5.86
N TRP A 170 10.54 -7.25 5.42
CA TRP A 170 11.05 -6.10 4.70
C TRP A 170 10.81 -6.22 3.20
N LEU A 171 9.87 -5.41 2.67
CA LEU A 171 9.53 -5.37 1.24
C LEU A 171 10.23 -4.20 0.55
N LEU A 172 11.36 -4.46 -0.09
CA LEU A 172 12.13 -3.46 -0.84
C LEU A 172 11.73 -3.40 -2.32
N LYS A 173 11.28 -4.51 -2.89
CA LYS A 173 10.77 -4.65 -4.27
C LYS A 173 9.56 -5.58 -4.31
N LEU A 174 8.69 -5.32 -5.23
CA LEU A 174 7.68 -6.27 -5.72
C LEU A 174 8.23 -6.99 -6.94
#